data_47cb438e1e152db35aa59b31b431aa48
#
_entry.id   47cb438e1e152db35aa59b31b431aa48
#
_cell.length_a   1.000
_cell.length_b   1.000
_cell.length_c   1.000
_cell.angle_alpha   90.00
_cell.angle_beta   90.00
_cell.angle_gamma   90.00
#
_symmetry.space_group_name_H-M   'P 1'
#
loop_
_entity.id
_entity.type
_entity.pdbx_description
1 polymer ?
#
loop_
_entity_poly.entity_id
_entity_poly.type
_entity_poly.pdbx_seq_one_letter_code
_entity_poly.pdbx_strand_id
1 'polypeptide(L)'
;MAIEPEANPLALWLESHERFKVLPDDTLILPAHGLPFIGVQERLQQLIDHHEDHLDTLEYTCTTAHNSVELLKVMFRRELDKSQIVLALGECIAHLHLLMARGKMVRKLEDDGVYSYTSVNKNVPEPIKREGRVNEEIQLRV
;
A
#
# COMPACT_ATOMS: atom_id res chain seq x y z
N MET A 1 9.27 0.48 -9.87
CA MET A 1 9.20 -0.96 -9.57
C MET A 1 9.70 -1.80 -10.76
N ALA A 2 9.16 -1.66 -11.98
CA ALA A 2 9.65 -2.44 -13.12
C ALA A 2 11.10 -2.08 -13.52
N ILE A 3 11.54 -0.86 -13.25
CA ILE A 3 12.88 -0.34 -13.60
C ILE A 3 13.87 -0.49 -12.44
N GLU A 4 13.39 -0.42 -11.20
CA GLU A 4 14.19 -0.51 -9.98
C GLU A 4 13.58 -1.53 -9.01
N PRO A 5 13.88 -2.83 -9.18
CA PRO A 5 13.25 -3.90 -8.42
C PRO A 5 13.52 -3.85 -6.91
N GLU A 6 14.60 -3.21 -6.48
CA GLU A 6 14.98 -3.06 -5.06
C GLU A 6 14.53 -1.72 -4.45
N ALA A 7 13.86 -0.86 -5.23
CA ALA A 7 13.36 0.41 -4.73
C ALA A 7 12.26 0.23 -3.68
N ASN A 8 12.17 1.18 -2.75
CA ASN A 8 11.09 1.27 -1.76
C ASN A 8 10.26 2.55 -1.99
N PRO A 9 9.47 2.60 -3.08
CA PRO A 9 8.75 3.82 -3.46
C PRO A 9 7.68 4.22 -2.45
N LEU A 10 7.05 3.25 -1.77
CA LEU A 10 6.03 3.55 -0.77
C LEU A 10 6.62 4.23 0.47
N ALA A 11 7.83 3.85 0.90
CA ALA A 11 8.52 4.55 1.98
C ALA A 11 8.78 6.01 1.63
N LEU A 12 9.32 6.28 0.43
CA LEU A 12 9.58 7.63 -0.07
C LEU A 12 8.29 8.45 -0.21
N TRP A 13 7.21 7.81 -0.64
CA TRP A 13 5.92 8.46 -0.77
C TRP A 13 5.35 8.84 0.61
N LEU A 14 5.36 7.94 1.59
CA LEU A 14 4.93 8.23 2.96
C LEU A 14 5.78 9.33 3.60
N GLU A 15 7.11 9.28 3.42
CA GLU A 15 8.01 10.34 3.89
C GLU A 15 7.68 11.70 3.26
N SER A 16 7.28 11.72 1.98
CA SER A 16 6.94 12.97 1.31
C SER A 16 5.76 13.69 1.95
N HIS A 17 4.84 12.97 2.61
CA HIS A 17 3.67 13.54 3.29
C HIS A 17 4.06 14.48 4.44
N GLU A 18 5.19 14.21 5.11
CA GLU A 18 5.70 15.07 6.18
C GLU A 18 5.96 16.51 5.70
N ARG A 19 6.32 16.66 4.42
CA ARG A 19 6.57 17.98 3.80
C ARG A 19 5.29 18.81 3.65
N PHE A 20 4.13 18.18 3.59
CA PHE A 20 2.85 18.85 3.44
C PHE A 20 2.19 19.18 4.80
N LYS A 21 2.68 18.61 5.91
CA LYS A 21 2.15 18.88 7.26
C LYS A 21 2.32 20.33 7.71
N VAL A 22 3.19 21.08 7.05
CA VAL A 22 3.41 22.51 7.33
C VAL A 22 2.34 23.41 6.69
N LEU A 23 1.54 22.90 5.77
CA LEU A 23 0.50 23.69 5.10
C LEU A 23 -0.67 23.96 6.06
N PRO A 24 -1.20 25.20 6.08
CA PRO A 24 -2.45 25.50 6.78
C PRO A 24 -3.60 24.62 6.26
N ASP A 25 -4.51 24.23 7.15
CA ASP A 25 -5.61 23.31 6.81
C ASP A 25 -6.66 23.94 5.87
N ASP A 26 -6.73 25.26 5.81
CA ASP A 26 -7.54 26.03 4.87
C ASP A 26 -6.90 26.24 3.49
N THR A 27 -5.71 25.67 3.24
CA THR A 27 -5.04 25.71 1.95
C THR A 27 -5.88 24.96 0.91
N LEU A 28 -6.20 25.63 -0.22
CA LEU A 28 -6.87 24.98 -1.35
C LEU A 28 -5.89 24.06 -2.08
N ILE A 29 -6.19 22.77 -2.08
CA ILE A 29 -5.40 21.75 -2.78
C ILE A 29 -6.01 21.48 -4.16
N LEU A 30 -5.16 21.53 -5.18
CA LEU A 30 -5.50 21.16 -6.55
C LEU A 30 -4.82 19.81 -6.87
N PRO A 31 -5.49 18.68 -6.65
CA PRO A 31 -4.89 17.37 -6.87
C PRO A 31 -4.74 17.08 -8.37
N ALA A 32 -3.80 16.20 -8.73
CA ALA A 32 -3.68 15.71 -10.11
C ALA A 32 -4.93 14.93 -10.57
N HIS A 33 -5.66 14.34 -9.64
CA HIS A 33 -6.90 13.59 -9.88
C HIS A 33 -7.95 13.98 -8.84
N GLY A 34 -9.22 14.03 -9.25
CA GLY A 34 -10.35 14.38 -8.39
C GLY A 34 -10.63 15.88 -8.33
N LEU A 35 -11.45 16.28 -7.38
CA LEU A 35 -11.88 17.68 -7.22
C LEU A 35 -10.94 18.45 -6.28
N PRO A 36 -10.81 19.78 -6.45
CA PRO A 36 -10.16 20.64 -5.46
C PRO A 36 -10.80 20.49 -4.07
N PHE A 37 -9.97 20.56 -3.03
CA PHE A 37 -10.44 20.40 -1.65
C PHE A 37 -9.61 21.26 -0.68
N ILE A 38 -10.12 21.43 0.53
CA ILE A 38 -9.43 21.94 1.73
C ILE A 38 -9.37 20.82 2.78
N GLY A 39 -8.59 21.00 3.86
CA GLY A 39 -8.44 19.94 4.88
C GLY A 39 -7.29 18.98 4.54
N VAL A 40 -6.15 19.55 4.16
CA VAL A 40 -4.97 18.78 3.74
C VAL A 40 -4.49 17.81 4.82
N GLN A 41 -4.56 18.19 6.10
CA GLN A 41 -4.08 17.36 7.21
C GLN A 41 -4.92 16.08 7.36
N GLU A 42 -6.25 16.22 7.31
CA GLU A 42 -7.15 15.07 7.35
C GLU A 42 -6.93 14.14 6.15
N ARG A 43 -6.76 14.72 4.95
CA ARG A 43 -6.51 13.95 3.73
C ARG A 43 -5.20 13.19 3.79
N LEU A 44 -4.12 13.79 4.30
CA LEU A 44 -2.84 13.12 4.48
C LEU A 44 -2.96 11.94 5.45
N GLN A 45 -3.68 12.13 6.57
CA GLN A 45 -3.88 11.06 7.54
C GLN A 45 -4.68 9.89 6.94
N GLN A 46 -5.77 10.18 6.20
CA GLN A 46 -6.56 9.15 5.51
C GLN A 46 -5.71 8.33 4.52
N LEU A 47 -4.80 8.98 3.79
CA LEU A 47 -3.90 8.31 2.85
C LEU A 47 -2.89 7.41 3.59
N ILE A 48 -2.31 7.90 4.68
CA ILE A 48 -1.40 7.12 5.53
C ILE A 48 -2.13 5.89 6.09
N ASP A 49 -3.29 6.09 6.70
CA ASP A 49 -4.08 5.02 7.31
C ASP A 49 -4.47 3.94 6.31
N HIS A 50 -4.82 4.34 5.08
CA HIS A 50 -5.13 3.41 4.00
C HIS A 50 -3.95 2.48 3.68
N HIS A 51 -2.75 3.03 3.56
CA HIS A 51 -1.56 2.20 3.29
C HIS A 51 -1.15 1.35 4.49
N GLU A 52 -1.25 1.89 5.72
CA GLU A 52 -0.98 1.10 6.92
C GLU A 52 -1.98 -0.06 7.08
N ASP A 53 -3.25 0.12 6.71
CA ASP A 53 -4.23 -0.96 6.69
C ASP A 53 -3.88 -2.08 5.69
N HIS A 54 -3.36 -1.71 4.52
CA HIS A 54 -2.87 -2.69 3.54
C HIS A 54 -1.63 -3.43 4.07
N LEU A 55 -0.71 -2.71 4.72
CA LEU A 55 0.49 -3.30 5.33
C LEU A 55 0.11 -4.30 6.43
N ASP A 56 -0.79 -3.93 7.34
CA ASP A 56 -1.26 -4.83 8.40
C ASP A 56 -1.96 -6.07 7.83
N THR A 57 -2.78 -5.89 6.78
CA THR A 57 -3.47 -6.99 6.11
C THR A 57 -2.49 -7.95 5.43
N LEU A 58 -1.46 -7.42 4.76
CA LEU A 58 -0.43 -8.22 4.13
C LEU A 58 0.43 -8.95 5.15
N GLU A 59 0.83 -8.29 6.23
CA GLU A 59 1.60 -8.90 7.31
C GLU A 59 0.83 -10.07 7.95
N TYR A 60 -0.47 -9.89 8.21
CA TYR A 60 -1.35 -10.94 8.72
C TYR A 60 -1.51 -12.10 7.75
N THR A 61 -1.82 -11.81 6.48
CA THR A 61 -2.00 -12.84 5.45
C THR A 61 -0.74 -13.66 5.24
N CYS A 62 0.41 -13.01 5.22
CA CYS A 62 1.72 -13.65 5.01
C CYS A 62 2.26 -14.40 6.24
N THR A 63 1.48 -14.66 7.28
CA THR A 63 1.85 -15.64 8.32
C THR A 63 2.09 -17.02 7.72
N THR A 64 1.48 -17.31 6.57
CA THR A 64 1.85 -18.38 5.62
C THR A 64 2.46 -17.78 4.35
N ALA A 65 3.23 -18.57 3.61
CA ALA A 65 3.90 -18.10 2.39
C ALA A 65 2.90 -17.85 1.26
N HIS A 66 3.01 -16.67 0.61
CA HIS A 66 2.21 -16.28 -0.54
C HIS A 66 3.07 -15.58 -1.59
N ASN A 67 2.72 -15.74 -2.88
CA ASN A 67 3.29 -14.92 -3.94
C ASN A 67 2.49 -13.61 -4.12
N SER A 68 3.08 -12.63 -4.80
CA SER A 68 2.46 -11.31 -4.99
C SER A 68 1.15 -11.33 -5.79
N VAL A 69 0.94 -12.30 -6.66
CA VAL A 69 -0.31 -12.44 -7.44
C VAL A 69 -1.46 -12.93 -6.57
N GLU A 70 -1.20 -13.88 -5.68
CA GLU A 70 -2.19 -14.35 -4.69
C GLU A 70 -2.65 -13.23 -3.77
N LEU A 71 -1.72 -12.34 -3.38
CA LEU A 71 -1.98 -11.21 -2.50
C LEU A 71 -2.83 -10.10 -3.15
N LEU A 72 -2.95 -10.05 -4.48
CA LEU A 72 -3.83 -9.07 -5.14
C LEU A 72 -5.27 -9.19 -4.69
N LYS A 73 -5.78 -10.42 -4.49
CA LYS A 73 -7.16 -10.65 -4.02
C LYS A 73 -7.39 -10.19 -2.57
N VAL A 74 -6.31 -10.10 -1.80
CA VAL A 74 -6.35 -9.62 -0.41
C VAL A 74 -6.39 -8.10 -0.36
N MET A 75 -5.61 -7.44 -1.23
CA MET A 75 -5.55 -5.98 -1.30
C MET A 75 -6.74 -5.37 -2.04
N PHE A 76 -7.16 -6.00 -3.15
CA PHE A 76 -8.18 -5.45 -4.05
C PHE A 76 -9.41 -6.36 -4.06
N ARG A 77 -10.53 -5.85 -3.52
CA ARG A 77 -11.78 -6.61 -3.40
C ARG A 77 -12.56 -6.73 -4.72
N ARG A 78 -12.26 -5.85 -5.68
CA ARG A 78 -12.90 -5.84 -7.00
C ARG A 78 -12.12 -6.67 -8.00
N GLU A 79 -12.78 -7.10 -9.06
CA GLU A 79 -12.10 -7.67 -10.21
C GLU A 79 -11.23 -6.61 -10.90
N LEU A 80 -10.01 -6.98 -11.24
CA LEU A 80 -9.05 -6.15 -11.95
C LEU A 80 -9.02 -6.54 -13.42
N ASP A 81 -9.12 -5.57 -14.31
CA ASP A 81 -8.85 -5.81 -15.72
C ASP A 81 -7.35 -5.96 -16.01
N LYS A 82 -7.01 -6.33 -17.25
CA LYS A 82 -5.62 -6.63 -17.63
C LYS A 82 -4.67 -5.44 -17.44
N SER A 83 -5.14 -4.23 -17.63
CA SER A 83 -4.33 -3.01 -17.47
C SER A 83 -4.11 -2.69 -15.98
N GLN A 84 -5.13 -2.90 -15.18
CA GLN A 84 -5.12 -2.66 -13.74
C GLN A 84 -4.27 -3.68 -12.98
N ILE A 85 -4.21 -4.94 -13.43
CA ILE A 85 -3.38 -5.99 -12.79
C ILE A 85 -1.92 -5.57 -12.68
N VAL A 86 -1.34 -4.96 -13.71
CA VAL A 86 0.07 -4.54 -13.70
C VAL A 86 0.31 -3.45 -12.65
N LEU A 87 -0.60 -2.46 -12.57
CA LEU A 87 -0.52 -1.39 -11.59
C LEU A 87 -0.73 -1.92 -10.17
N ALA A 88 -1.75 -2.75 -9.97
CA ALA A 88 -2.05 -3.39 -8.68
C ALA A 88 -0.90 -4.27 -8.19
N LEU A 89 -0.25 -5.01 -9.10
CA LEU A 89 0.94 -5.80 -8.77
C LEU A 89 2.10 -4.91 -8.32
N GLY A 90 2.32 -3.79 -9.01
CA GLY A 90 3.32 -2.80 -8.61
C GLY A 90 3.05 -2.23 -7.22
N GLU A 91 1.80 -1.92 -6.92
CA GLU A 91 1.37 -1.44 -5.61
C GLU A 91 1.56 -2.50 -4.52
N CYS A 92 1.14 -3.75 -4.78
CA CYS A 92 1.35 -4.86 -3.85
C CYS A 92 2.83 -5.07 -3.53
N ILE A 93 3.70 -5.11 -4.55
CA ILE A 93 5.15 -5.26 -4.36
C ILE A 93 5.73 -4.07 -3.59
N ALA A 94 5.25 -2.85 -3.79
CA ALA A 94 5.70 -1.69 -3.04
C ALA A 94 5.39 -1.82 -1.53
N HIS A 95 4.22 -2.34 -1.17
CA HIS A 95 3.87 -2.61 0.23
C HIS A 95 4.74 -3.73 0.82
N LEU A 96 4.96 -4.83 0.07
CA LEU A 96 5.84 -5.92 0.51
C LEU A 96 7.27 -5.45 0.74
N HIS A 97 7.81 -4.59 -0.13
CA HIS A 97 9.14 -3.99 0.05
C HIS A 97 9.20 -3.10 1.28
N LEU A 98 8.15 -2.33 1.57
CA LEU A 98 8.09 -1.54 2.80
C LEU A 98 8.08 -2.44 4.04
N LEU A 99 7.31 -3.54 4.04
CA LEU A 99 7.32 -4.51 5.14
C LEU A 99 8.70 -5.17 5.31
N MET A 100 9.39 -5.49 4.20
CA MET A 100 10.76 -6.00 4.26
C MET A 100 11.72 -4.98 4.86
N ALA A 101 11.65 -3.72 4.44
CA ALA A 101 12.48 -2.65 4.99
C ALA A 101 12.20 -2.37 6.48
N ARG A 102 10.96 -2.62 6.93
CA ARG A 102 10.58 -2.56 8.36
C ARG A 102 10.98 -3.82 9.15
N GLY A 103 11.60 -4.82 8.51
CA GLY A 103 11.98 -6.09 9.14
C GLY A 103 10.82 -7.01 9.49
N LYS A 104 9.64 -6.76 8.92
CA LYS A 104 8.40 -7.50 9.19
C LYS A 104 8.13 -8.64 8.20
N MET A 105 8.79 -8.62 7.04
CA MET A 105 8.59 -9.58 5.95
C MET A 105 9.93 -10.09 5.44
N VAL A 106 9.96 -11.35 5.00
CA VAL A 106 11.06 -11.94 4.25
C VAL A 106 10.54 -12.46 2.92
N ARG A 107 11.38 -12.43 1.89
CA ARG A 107 11.07 -13.06 0.60
C ARG A 107 12.04 -14.20 0.34
N LYS A 108 11.57 -15.22 -0.35
CA LYS A 108 12.34 -16.37 -0.82
C LYS A 108 12.06 -16.59 -2.29
N LEU A 109 13.11 -16.85 -3.10
CA LEU A 109 12.94 -17.31 -4.47
C LEU A 109 12.65 -18.81 -4.43
N GLU A 110 11.53 -19.22 -4.98
CA GLU A 110 11.13 -20.63 -5.07
C GLU A 110 11.71 -21.28 -6.33
N ASP A 111 11.62 -22.61 -6.41
CA ASP A 111 12.21 -23.40 -7.50
C ASP A 111 11.60 -23.08 -8.88
N ASP A 112 10.38 -22.56 -8.91
CA ASP A 112 9.68 -22.11 -10.12
C ASP A 112 10.08 -20.69 -10.58
N GLY A 113 11.02 -20.04 -9.87
CA GLY A 113 11.50 -18.69 -10.17
C GLY A 113 10.58 -17.57 -9.68
N VAL A 114 9.54 -17.88 -8.89
CA VAL A 114 8.63 -16.88 -8.30
C VAL A 114 9.04 -16.59 -6.87
N TYR A 115 8.95 -15.31 -6.46
CA TYR A 115 9.14 -14.94 -5.07
C TYR A 115 7.91 -15.25 -4.22
N SER A 116 8.12 -15.95 -3.10
CA SER A 116 7.17 -16.05 -1.98
C SER A 116 7.54 -15.08 -0.88
N TYR A 117 6.54 -14.59 -0.16
CA TYR A 117 6.67 -13.65 0.94
C TYR A 117 6.08 -14.25 2.21
N THR A 118 6.79 -14.09 3.32
CA THR A 118 6.39 -14.66 4.61
C THR A 118 6.65 -13.65 5.73
N SER A 119 5.67 -13.43 6.61
CA SER A 119 5.82 -12.60 7.80
C SER A 119 6.86 -13.18 8.76
N VAL A 120 7.71 -12.32 9.30
CA VAL A 120 8.69 -12.67 10.34
C VAL A 120 7.97 -13.10 11.63
N ASN A 121 6.93 -12.35 12.01
CA ASN A 121 6.06 -12.71 13.13
C ASN A 121 4.97 -13.67 12.66
N LYS A 122 4.88 -14.85 13.29
CA LYS A 122 3.85 -15.86 12.98
C LYS A 122 2.55 -15.66 13.78
N ASN A 123 2.55 -14.76 14.75
CA ASN A 123 1.42 -14.46 15.62
C ASN A 123 0.92 -13.02 15.38
N VAL A 124 0.83 -12.61 14.11
CA VAL A 124 0.26 -11.31 13.75
C VAL A 124 -1.23 -11.32 14.09
N PRO A 125 -1.76 -10.35 14.85
CA PRO A 125 -3.18 -10.25 15.11
C PRO A 125 -3.96 -9.91 13.84
N GLU A 126 -5.23 -10.31 13.79
CA GLU A 126 -6.13 -9.91 12.71
C GLU A 126 -6.22 -8.38 12.64
N PRO A 127 -6.04 -7.79 11.44
CA PRO A 127 -5.98 -6.35 11.31
C PRO A 127 -7.33 -5.69 11.60
N ILE A 128 -7.30 -4.64 12.40
CA ILE A 128 -8.45 -3.77 12.67
C ILE A 128 -8.33 -2.57 11.72
N LYS A 129 -9.38 -2.33 10.96
CA LYS A 129 -9.44 -1.19 10.05
C LYS A 129 -9.42 0.13 10.83
N ARG A 130 -8.55 1.07 10.43
CA ARG A 130 -8.51 2.42 11.00
C ARG A 130 -9.76 3.20 10.61
N GLU A 131 -10.25 4.03 11.51
CA GLU A 131 -11.35 4.94 11.22
C GLU A 131 -10.88 6.06 10.27
N GLY A 132 -11.81 6.58 9.44
CA GLY A 132 -11.52 7.72 8.54
C GLY A 132 -11.14 7.35 7.10
N ARG A 133 -11.38 6.13 6.66
CA ARG A 133 -11.05 5.68 5.29
C ARG A 133 -11.71 6.53 4.22
N VAL A 134 -10.88 6.88 3.26
CA VAL A 134 -11.33 7.28 1.92
C VAL A 134 -12.08 6.09 1.31
N ASN A 135 -13.31 6.31 0.86
CA ASN A 135 -14.02 5.31 0.07
C ASN A 135 -13.15 4.93 -1.13
N GLU A 136 -12.91 3.63 -1.34
CA GLU A 136 -12.12 3.09 -2.47
C GLU A 136 -12.59 3.59 -3.84
N GLU A 137 -13.84 4.07 -3.95
CA GLU A 137 -14.41 4.70 -5.15
C GLU A 137 -13.72 6.01 -5.58
N ILE A 138 -13.00 6.68 -4.67
CA ILE A 138 -12.33 7.97 -4.98
C ILE A 138 -10.93 7.73 -5.57
N GLN A 139 -10.30 6.59 -5.30
CA GLN A 139 -8.92 6.31 -5.75
C GLN A 139 -8.79 5.90 -7.21
N LEU A 140 -9.88 5.52 -7.89
CA LEU A 140 -9.81 4.88 -9.19
C LEU A 140 -10.59 5.61 -10.29
N ARG A 141 -10.87 6.87 -10.12
CA ARG A 141 -11.23 7.75 -11.27
C ARG A 141 -9.94 8.29 -11.89
N VAL A 142 -9.20 7.37 -12.51
CA VAL A 142 -8.19 7.67 -13.52
C VAL A 142 -8.85 7.57 -14.87
#